data_1fd82e3e5f7176d80a2bd4351001f19a
#
_entry.id   1fd82e3e5f7176d80a2bd4351001f19a
#
_cell.length_a   1.000
_cell.length_b   1.000
_cell.length_c   1.000
_cell.angle_alpha   90.00
_cell.angle_beta   90.00
_cell.angle_gamma   90.00
#
_symmetry.space_group_name_H-M   'P 1'
#
loop_
_entity.id
_entity.type
_entity.pdbx_description
1 polymer ?
#
loop_
_entity_poly.entity_id
_entity_poly.type
_entity_poly.pdbx_seq_one_letter_code
_entity_poly.pdbx_strand_id
1 'polypeptide(L)'
;MPLPPPGLPSAIDLAGRVIMITGAAGGLGKPLALACAARGATLVLHGRVVRKLEALYDEIVAAGHPQPTILPLDLATASADDFGNVAAALRGQLGRLDGLVHTAAFLGSLGPIEHQTFDAWLKVLRVNLAAAMALTRSTLALLSAAPDGSVIFTLDARGLDPRAYWGAYAASKAGLAALATTLADEWEGRANLRVSAVVPGPVRTPLRMLTHPGEDRSSLPPPEALVPLYLHLLGAQSKAESAVRIDAQAWLAGQSASTPLASSEARGRP
;
A
#
# COMPACT_ATOMS: atom_id res chain seq x y z
N MET A 1 8.27 8.08 18.65
CA MET A 1 7.42 7.35 19.61
C MET A 1 7.21 5.95 19.03
N PRO A 2 7.41 4.87 19.79
CA PRO A 2 7.20 3.52 19.27
C PRO A 2 5.73 3.32 18.88
N LEU A 3 5.48 2.59 17.79
CA LEU A 3 4.14 2.19 17.39
C LEU A 3 3.49 1.36 18.50
N PRO A 4 2.23 1.57 18.81
CA PRO A 4 1.55 0.77 19.80
C PRO A 4 1.47 -0.71 19.38
N PRO A 5 1.50 -1.64 20.34
CA PRO A 5 1.48 -3.08 20.06
C PRO A 5 0.15 -3.54 19.46
N PRO A 6 0.10 -4.74 18.84
CA PRO A 6 -1.13 -5.32 18.32
C PRO A 6 -2.17 -5.49 19.46
N GLY A 7 -3.31 -4.92 19.28
CA GLY A 7 -4.35 -4.77 20.31
C GLY A 7 -4.84 -3.34 20.39
N LEU A 8 -4.57 -2.55 19.36
CA LEU A 8 -5.05 -1.18 19.22
C LEU A 8 -6.54 -1.05 19.53
N PRO A 9 -6.91 0.06 20.16
CA PRO A 9 -8.29 0.31 20.55
C PRO A 9 -9.22 0.18 19.36
N SER A 10 -10.40 -0.33 19.62
CA SER A 10 -11.56 -0.38 18.72
C SER A 10 -11.97 1.00 18.14
N ALA A 11 -11.23 2.03 18.44
CA ALA A 11 -11.54 3.43 18.25
C ALA A 11 -10.84 4.12 17.07
N ILE A 12 -10.28 3.37 16.07
CA ILE A 12 -9.84 4.03 14.83
C ILE A 12 -11.09 4.33 14.02
N ASP A 13 -11.47 5.60 13.96
CA ASP A 13 -12.57 6.10 13.17
C ASP A 13 -12.03 6.60 11.81
N LEU A 14 -12.62 6.09 10.73
CA LEU A 14 -12.34 6.52 9.35
C LEU A 14 -13.60 7.13 8.70
N ALA A 15 -14.63 7.43 9.48
CA ALA A 15 -15.85 8.04 8.97
C ALA A 15 -15.57 9.34 8.20
N GLY A 16 -16.18 9.48 7.03
CA GLY A 16 -15.97 10.61 6.15
C GLY A 16 -14.64 10.68 5.42
N ARG A 17 -13.74 9.70 5.61
CA ARG A 17 -12.50 9.58 4.82
C ARG A 17 -12.73 8.80 3.54
N VAL A 18 -12.12 9.25 2.46
CA VAL A 18 -12.06 8.52 1.19
C VAL A 18 -10.69 7.84 1.07
N ILE A 19 -10.70 6.52 0.94
CA ILE A 19 -9.46 5.71 0.91
C ILE A 19 -9.41 4.87 -0.36
N MET A 20 -8.39 5.07 -1.17
CA MET A 20 -8.11 4.23 -2.34
C MET A 20 -7.14 3.10 -1.98
N ILE A 21 -7.49 1.88 -2.33
CA ILE A 21 -6.65 0.69 -2.13
C ILE A 21 -6.34 0.05 -3.49
N THR A 22 -5.07 0.06 -3.90
CA THR A 22 -4.65 -0.65 -5.11
C THR A 22 -4.54 -2.14 -4.81
N GLY A 23 -5.03 -2.99 -5.73
CA GLY A 23 -5.10 -4.42 -5.47
C GLY A 23 -6.12 -4.80 -4.39
N ALA A 24 -7.21 -4.03 -4.28
CA ALA A 24 -8.23 -4.14 -3.23
C ALA A 24 -8.83 -5.54 -3.07
N ALA A 25 -8.97 -6.31 -4.14
CA ALA A 25 -9.46 -7.71 -4.08
C ALA A 25 -8.33 -8.74 -3.91
N GLY A 26 -7.10 -8.30 -3.59
CA GLY A 26 -5.93 -9.16 -3.35
C GLY A 26 -5.85 -9.70 -1.93
N GLY A 27 -4.80 -10.51 -1.67
CA GLY A 27 -4.63 -11.19 -0.38
C GLY A 27 -4.53 -10.27 0.84
N LEU A 28 -3.89 -9.10 0.72
CA LEU A 28 -3.84 -8.08 1.77
C LEU A 28 -4.91 -7.01 1.56
N GLY A 29 -5.19 -6.66 0.30
CA GLY A 29 -6.13 -5.59 -0.03
C GLY A 29 -7.56 -5.86 0.43
N LYS A 30 -8.05 -7.12 0.28
CA LYS A 30 -9.43 -7.47 0.65
C LYS A 30 -9.69 -7.31 2.16
N PRO A 31 -8.95 -7.94 3.07
CA PRO A 31 -9.19 -7.75 4.50
C PRO A 31 -9.01 -6.30 4.95
N LEU A 32 -8.07 -5.57 4.35
CA LEU A 32 -7.90 -4.14 4.62
C LEU A 32 -9.12 -3.32 4.17
N ALA A 33 -9.64 -3.58 2.96
CA ALA A 33 -10.82 -2.89 2.44
C ALA A 33 -12.05 -3.11 3.35
N LEU A 34 -12.32 -4.36 3.72
CA LEU A 34 -13.42 -4.69 4.62
C LEU A 34 -13.29 -3.98 5.98
N ALA A 35 -12.08 -3.96 6.52
CA ALA A 35 -11.83 -3.32 7.81
C ALA A 35 -11.93 -1.78 7.76
N CYS A 36 -11.50 -1.14 6.67
CA CYS A 36 -11.67 0.29 6.47
C CYS A 36 -13.15 0.66 6.30
N ALA A 37 -13.91 -0.12 5.52
CA ALA A 37 -15.35 0.07 5.35
C ALA A 37 -16.11 -0.06 6.67
N ALA A 38 -15.77 -1.08 7.49
CA ALA A 38 -16.35 -1.29 8.81
C ALA A 38 -16.06 -0.15 9.80
N ARG A 39 -15.11 0.72 9.47
CA ARG A 39 -14.80 1.95 10.24
C ARG A 39 -15.32 3.22 9.59
N GLY A 40 -16.26 3.08 8.66
CA GLY A 40 -16.97 4.20 8.04
C GLY A 40 -16.25 4.88 6.88
N ALA A 41 -15.13 4.33 6.38
CA ALA A 41 -14.46 4.88 5.20
C ALA A 41 -15.27 4.63 3.92
N THR A 42 -15.33 5.61 3.04
CA THR A 42 -15.73 5.42 1.63
C THR A 42 -14.53 4.92 0.85
N LEU A 43 -14.67 3.79 0.16
CA LEU A 43 -13.55 3.14 -0.50
C LEU A 43 -13.54 3.35 -2.00
N VAL A 44 -12.33 3.44 -2.57
CA VAL A 44 -12.06 3.29 -3.99
C VAL A 44 -11.33 1.96 -4.17
N LEU A 45 -12.05 0.98 -4.70
CA LEU A 45 -11.57 -0.39 -4.89
C LEU A 45 -10.88 -0.50 -6.26
N HIS A 46 -9.54 -0.41 -6.27
CA HIS A 46 -8.79 -0.56 -7.51
C HIS A 46 -8.29 -1.99 -7.72
N GLY A 47 -8.39 -2.47 -8.96
CA GLY A 47 -7.86 -3.77 -9.37
C GLY A 47 -8.13 -4.06 -10.85
N ARG A 48 -7.58 -5.18 -11.37
CA ARG A 48 -7.70 -5.57 -12.78
C ARG A 48 -8.96 -6.37 -13.10
N VAL A 49 -9.41 -7.18 -12.14
CA VAL A 49 -10.46 -8.17 -12.36
C VAL A 49 -11.78 -7.63 -11.82
N VAL A 50 -12.61 -7.07 -12.70
CA VAL A 50 -13.89 -6.42 -12.37
C VAL A 50 -14.75 -7.32 -11.48
N ARG A 51 -14.98 -8.57 -11.86
CA ARG A 51 -15.81 -9.51 -11.08
C ARG A 51 -15.34 -9.67 -9.62
N LYS A 52 -14.02 -9.58 -9.35
CA LYS A 52 -13.53 -9.66 -7.96
C LYS A 52 -13.76 -8.37 -7.19
N LEU A 53 -13.75 -7.23 -7.88
CA LEU A 53 -14.07 -5.93 -7.28
C LEU A 53 -15.56 -5.83 -6.99
N GLU A 54 -16.42 -6.31 -7.91
CA GLU A 54 -17.86 -6.39 -7.73
C GLU A 54 -18.23 -7.27 -6.53
N ALA A 55 -17.63 -8.45 -6.42
CA ALA A 55 -17.85 -9.32 -5.27
C ALA A 55 -17.44 -8.67 -3.93
N LEU A 56 -16.35 -7.90 -3.91
CA LEU A 56 -15.94 -7.15 -2.73
C LEU A 56 -16.86 -5.96 -2.45
N TYR A 57 -17.32 -5.28 -3.50
CA TYR A 57 -18.31 -4.22 -3.41
C TYR A 57 -19.61 -4.74 -2.76
N ASP A 58 -20.14 -5.85 -3.28
CA ASP A 58 -21.37 -6.48 -2.77
C ASP A 58 -21.22 -6.87 -1.30
N GLU A 59 -20.07 -7.43 -0.90
CA GLU A 59 -19.77 -7.82 0.47
C GLU A 59 -19.78 -6.60 1.41
N ILE A 60 -19.21 -5.48 0.99
CA ILE A 60 -19.18 -4.21 1.76
C ILE A 60 -20.59 -3.64 1.90
N VAL A 61 -21.36 -3.59 0.81
CA VAL A 61 -22.71 -3.04 0.80
C VAL A 61 -23.68 -3.92 1.61
N ALA A 62 -23.58 -5.24 1.46
CA ALA A 62 -24.40 -6.19 2.22
C ALA A 62 -24.14 -6.11 3.74
N ALA A 63 -22.92 -5.72 4.14
CA ALA A 63 -22.58 -5.48 5.55
C ALA A 63 -23.08 -4.11 6.09
N GLY A 64 -23.77 -3.31 5.27
CA GLY A 64 -24.29 -1.99 5.66
C GLY A 64 -23.25 -0.89 5.75
N HIS A 65 -22.07 -1.08 5.16
CA HIS A 65 -20.99 -0.08 5.16
C HIS A 65 -21.15 0.93 4.02
N PRO A 66 -20.40 2.07 4.03
CA PRO A 66 -20.45 3.05 2.96
C PRO A 66 -20.20 2.43 1.59
N GLN A 67 -21.05 2.76 0.62
CA GLN A 67 -20.97 2.25 -0.74
C GLN A 67 -19.62 2.63 -1.37
N PRO A 68 -18.81 1.64 -1.83
CA PRO A 68 -17.50 1.91 -2.45
C PRO A 68 -17.65 2.30 -3.92
N THR A 69 -16.59 2.86 -4.49
CA THR A 69 -16.42 3.05 -5.93
C THR A 69 -15.49 1.98 -6.48
N ILE A 70 -15.85 1.33 -7.58
CA ILE A 70 -14.98 0.39 -8.30
C ILE A 70 -14.16 1.15 -9.33
N LEU A 71 -12.83 0.95 -9.31
CA LEU A 71 -11.89 1.52 -10.26
C LEU A 71 -11.08 0.41 -10.96
N PRO A 72 -11.58 -0.14 -12.08
CA PRO A 72 -10.84 -1.15 -12.83
C PRO A 72 -9.75 -0.47 -13.67
N LEU A 73 -8.48 -0.86 -13.44
CA LEU A 73 -7.34 -0.41 -14.23
C LEU A 73 -6.22 -1.46 -14.21
N ASP A 74 -5.66 -1.80 -15.37
CA ASP A 74 -4.46 -2.64 -15.42
C ASP A 74 -3.19 -1.79 -15.36
N LEU A 75 -2.53 -1.81 -14.22
CA LEU A 75 -1.29 -1.08 -13.97
C LEU A 75 -0.13 -1.48 -14.90
N ALA A 76 -0.21 -2.64 -15.55
CA ALA A 76 0.81 -3.09 -16.49
C ALA A 76 0.75 -2.33 -17.83
N THR A 77 -0.42 -1.84 -18.21
CA THR A 77 -0.67 -1.21 -19.51
C THR A 77 -1.12 0.25 -19.40
N ALA A 78 -1.47 0.70 -18.21
CA ALA A 78 -1.96 2.05 -17.94
C ALA A 78 -0.98 3.12 -18.48
N SER A 79 -1.52 4.11 -19.17
CA SER A 79 -0.84 5.29 -19.68
C SER A 79 -0.85 6.44 -18.65
N ALA A 80 -0.12 7.50 -18.94
CA ALA A 80 -0.16 8.73 -18.14
C ALA A 80 -1.57 9.35 -18.08
N ASP A 81 -2.31 9.28 -19.19
CA ASP A 81 -3.68 9.79 -19.29
C ASP A 81 -4.65 8.98 -18.44
N ASP A 82 -4.47 7.64 -18.37
CA ASP A 82 -5.29 6.79 -17.51
C ASP A 82 -5.16 7.19 -16.04
N PHE A 83 -3.95 7.48 -15.57
CA PHE A 83 -3.73 7.97 -14.20
C PHE A 83 -4.32 9.38 -13.99
N GLY A 84 -4.27 10.24 -15.01
CA GLY A 84 -4.95 11.54 -15.01
C GLY A 84 -6.46 11.39 -14.89
N ASN A 85 -7.05 10.46 -15.66
CA ASN A 85 -8.48 10.15 -15.63
C ASN A 85 -8.92 9.61 -14.27
N VAL A 86 -8.08 8.79 -13.61
CA VAL A 86 -8.34 8.35 -12.22
C VAL A 86 -8.49 9.56 -11.30
N ALA A 87 -7.55 10.49 -11.33
CA ALA A 87 -7.60 11.67 -10.45
C ALA A 87 -8.80 12.57 -10.77
N ALA A 88 -9.15 12.72 -12.06
CA ALA A 88 -10.33 13.47 -12.49
C ALA A 88 -11.64 12.82 -12.01
N ALA A 89 -11.75 11.50 -12.13
CA ALA A 89 -12.90 10.73 -11.67
C ALA A 89 -13.08 10.84 -10.14
N LEU A 90 -11.99 10.70 -9.38
CA LEU A 90 -12.03 10.87 -7.92
C LEU A 90 -12.47 12.27 -7.52
N ARG A 91 -11.96 13.29 -8.20
CA ARG A 91 -12.35 14.68 -7.94
C ARG A 91 -13.83 14.91 -8.25
N GLY A 92 -14.33 14.42 -9.38
CA GLY A 92 -15.71 14.62 -9.82
C GLY A 92 -16.74 13.86 -8.99
N GLN A 93 -16.40 12.63 -8.58
CA GLN A 93 -17.35 11.75 -7.88
C GLN A 93 -17.30 11.90 -6.36
N LEU A 94 -16.12 12.09 -5.79
CA LEU A 94 -15.90 12.03 -4.35
C LEU A 94 -15.37 13.34 -3.77
N GLY A 95 -14.78 14.22 -4.59
CA GLY A 95 -14.29 15.54 -4.20
C GLY A 95 -13.04 15.54 -3.30
N ARG A 96 -12.62 14.37 -2.78
CA ARG A 96 -11.51 14.24 -1.83
C ARG A 96 -10.81 12.89 -1.94
N LEU A 97 -9.60 12.81 -1.42
CA LEU A 97 -8.87 11.57 -1.16
C LEU A 97 -8.04 11.77 0.11
N ASP A 98 -8.27 10.95 1.13
CA ASP A 98 -7.61 11.05 2.44
C ASP A 98 -6.57 9.95 2.66
N GLY A 99 -6.67 8.85 1.91
CA GLY A 99 -5.74 7.74 2.00
C GLY A 99 -5.49 7.08 0.64
N LEU A 100 -4.23 6.75 0.36
CA LEU A 100 -3.83 5.95 -0.79
C LEU A 100 -2.94 4.80 -0.32
N VAL A 101 -3.43 3.57 -0.45
CA VAL A 101 -2.70 2.37 -0.02
C VAL A 101 -2.28 1.54 -1.22
N HIS A 102 -0.97 1.44 -1.43
CA HIS A 102 -0.37 0.64 -2.49
C HIS A 102 -0.13 -0.79 -2.02
N THR A 103 -1.12 -1.69 -2.24
CA THR A 103 -0.96 -3.13 -2.00
C THR A 103 -0.87 -3.96 -3.28
N ALA A 104 -1.13 -3.36 -4.45
CA ALA A 104 -0.97 -4.04 -5.72
C ALA A 104 0.49 -4.50 -5.91
N ALA A 105 0.67 -5.75 -6.28
CA ALA A 105 1.97 -6.31 -6.59
C ALA A 105 1.88 -7.38 -7.68
N PHE A 106 2.89 -7.44 -8.53
CA PHE A 106 3.09 -8.46 -9.54
C PHE A 106 4.47 -9.08 -9.36
N LEU A 107 4.51 -10.41 -9.12
CA LEU A 107 5.75 -11.11 -8.86
C LEU A 107 6.64 -11.22 -10.11
N GLY A 108 6.03 -11.41 -11.27
CA GLY A 108 6.74 -11.84 -12.46
C GLY A 108 7.22 -13.29 -12.34
N SER A 109 8.28 -13.61 -13.07
CA SER A 109 8.95 -14.92 -13.00
C SER A 109 10.13 -14.85 -12.06
N LEU A 110 10.24 -15.81 -11.16
CA LEU A 110 11.45 -16.04 -10.36
C LEU A 110 12.42 -16.94 -11.14
N GLY A 111 13.69 -16.58 -11.19
CA GLY A 111 14.71 -17.34 -11.90
C GLY A 111 15.96 -16.51 -12.20
N PRO A 112 16.99 -17.15 -12.80
CA PRO A 112 18.22 -16.48 -13.21
C PRO A 112 17.93 -15.27 -14.13
N ILE A 113 18.69 -14.20 -14.00
CA ILE A 113 18.52 -12.99 -14.80
C ILE A 113 18.66 -13.28 -16.28
N GLU A 114 19.54 -14.16 -16.68
CA GLU A 114 19.79 -14.58 -18.08
C GLU A 114 18.55 -15.20 -18.76
N HIS A 115 17.58 -15.70 -17.98
CA HIS A 115 16.33 -16.25 -18.51
C HIS A 115 15.14 -15.29 -18.43
N GLN A 116 15.33 -14.09 -17.90
CA GLN A 116 14.28 -13.10 -17.80
C GLN A 116 14.23 -12.22 -19.05
N THR A 117 13.07 -12.17 -19.71
CA THR A 117 12.90 -11.27 -20.86
C THR A 117 12.78 -9.82 -20.40
N PHE A 118 13.21 -8.89 -21.27
CA PHE A 118 13.11 -7.45 -21.02
C PHE A 118 11.66 -7.00 -20.74
N ASP A 119 10.69 -7.50 -21.52
CA ASP A 119 9.29 -7.15 -21.35
C ASP A 119 8.70 -7.66 -20.04
N ALA A 120 9.08 -8.88 -19.61
CA ALA A 120 8.67 -9.40 -18.31
C ALA A 120 9.24 -8.55 -17.15
N TRP A 121 10.50 -8.12 -17.30
CA TRP A 121 11.15 -7.21 -16.36
C TRP A 121 10.42 -5.87 -16.27
N LEU A 122 10.19 -5.22 -17.42
CA LEU A 122 9.47 -3.95 -17.49
C LEU A 122 8.06 -4.03 -16.92
N LYS A 123 7.35 -5.15 -17.16
CA LYS A 123 6.00 -5.34 -16.60
C LYS A 123 6.01 -5.33 -15.07
N VAL A 124 7.00 -5.98 -14.44
CA VAL A 124 7.12 -5.96 -12.97
C VAL A 124 7.39 -4.55 -12.47
N LEU A 125 8.33 -3.83 -13.09
CA LEU A 125 8.64 -2.43 -12.72
C LEU A 125 7.44 -1.51 -12.93
N ARG A 126 6.69 -1.67 -14.01
CA ARG A 126 5.48 -0.87 -14.28
C ARG A 126 4.44 -1.06 -13.18
N VAL A 127 4.10 -2.30 -12.83
CA VAL A 127 3.06 -2.56 -11.83
C VAL A 127 3.49 -2.14 -10.44
N ASN A 128 4.71 -2.52 -10.02
CA ASN A 128 5.12 -2.40 -8.62
C ASN A 128 5.69 -1.03 -8.26
N LEU A 129 6.24 -0.31 -9.22
CA LEU A 129 6.96 0.95 -8.99
C LEU A 129 6.36 2.13 -9.77
N ALA A 130 6.35 2.05 -11.10
CA ALA A 130 5.95 3.19 -11.92
C ALA A 130 4.49 3.57 -11.70
N ALA A 131 3.59 2.59 -11.58
CA ALA A 131 2.17 2.84 -11.31
C ALA A 131 1.94 3.43 -9.91
N ALA A 132 2.71 3.00 -8.91
CA ALA A 132 2.62 3.56 -7.56
C ALA A 132 3.04 5.04 -7.57
N MET A 133 4.13 5.37 -8.25
CA MET A 133 4.55 6.77 -8.46
C MET A 133 3.48 7.56 -9.22
N ALA A 134 2.98 7.04 -10.34
CA ALA A 134 2.02 7.74 -11.20
C ALA A 134 0.69 8.01 -10.49
N LEU A 135 0.14 7.04 -9.76
CA LEU A 135 -1.07 7.21 -8.94
C LEU A 135 -0.84 8.22 -7.80
N THR A 136 0.26 8.13 -7.08
CA THR A 136 0.59 9.10 -6.03
C THR A 136 0.68 10.51 -6.60
N ARG A 137 1.41 10.69 -7.71
CA ARG A 137 1.55 11.99 -8.39
C ARG A 137 0.20 12.53 -8.87
N SER A 138 -0.60 11.73 -9.56
CA SER A 138 -1.87 12.19 -10.14
C SER A 138 -2.90 12.55 -9.07
N THR A 139 -2.89 11.88 -7.93
CA THR A 139 -3.82 12.12 -6.81
C THR A 139 -3.27 13.10 -5.76
N LEU A 140 -2.03 13.58 -5.90
CA LEU A 140 -1.37 14.43 -4.90
C LEU A 140 -2.17 15.68 -4.55
N ALA A 141 -2.81 16.32 -5.53
CA ALA A 141 -3.62 17.51 -5.28
C ALA A 141 -4.83 17.22 -4.35
N LEU A 142 -5.47 16.04 -4.50
CA LEU A 142 -6.56 15.60 -3.63
C LEU A 142 -6.04 15.24 -2.22
N LEU A 143 -4.93 14.53 -2.14
CA LEU A 143 -4.28 14.20 -0.87
C LEU A 143 -3.83 15.47 -0.13
N SER A 144 -3.27 16.45 -0.83
CA SER A 144 -2.81 17.72 -0.24
C SER A 144 -3.95 18.62 0.22
N ALA A 145 -5.14 18.47 -0.38
CA ALA A 145 -6.36 19.20 0.03
C ALA A 145 -7.04 18.54 1.24
N ALA A 146 -6.72 17.30 1.56
CA ALA A 146 -7.25 16.63 2.73
C ALA A 146 -6.66 17.22 4.03
N PRO A 147 -7.44 17.27 5.12
CA PRO A 147 -6.92 17.72 6.43
C PRO A 147 -5.80 16.82 6.96
N ASP A 148 -5.74 15.57 6.49
CA ASP A 148 -4.81 14.55 6.92
C ASP A 148 -4.68 13.46 5.83
N GLY A 149 -3.87 13.75 4.79
CA GLY A 149 -3.59 12.83 3.68
C GLY A 149 -2.54 11.79 4.05
N SER A 150 -2.81 10.50 3.82
CA SER A 150 -1.90 9.39 4.14
C SER A 150 -1.61 8.55 2.89
N VAL A 151 -0.34 8.35 2.58
CA VAL A 151 0.11 7.40 1.54
C VAL A 151 0.90 6.27 2.18
N ILE A 152 0.48 5.03 1.90
CA ILE A 152 1.12 3.84 2.45
C ILE A 152 1.63 2.95 1.31
N PHE A 153 2.93 2.70 1.31
CA PHE A 153 3.57 1.76 0.39
C PHE A 153 3.77 0.40 1.06
N THR A 154 3.23 -0.66 0.46
CA THR A 154 3.52 -2.03 0.89
C THR A 154 4.80 -2.51 0.19
N LEU A 155 5.88 -2.55 0.94
CA LEU A 155 7.18 -3.03 0.52
C LEU A 155 7.26 -4.56 0.53
N ASP A 156 8.50 -5.07 0.44
CA ASP A 156 8.85 -6.47 0.65
C ASP A 156 10.29 -6.55 1.17
N ALA A 157 10.57 -7.52 2.02
CA ALA A 157 11.93 -7.75 2.53
C ALA A 157 12.94 -8.00 1.39
N ARG A 158 12.48 -8.54 0.25
CA ARG A 158 13.34 -8.76 -0.93
C ARG A 158 13.78 -7.47 -1.62
N GLY A 159 13.10 -6.36 -1.41
CA GLY A 159 13.57 -5.06 -1.85
C GLY A 159 14.66 -4.48 -0.95
N LEU A 160 14.74 -4.92 0.31
CA LEU A 160 15.72 -4.45 1.30
C LEU A 160 16.93 -5.39 1.39
N ASP A 161 16.70 -6.70 1.22
CA ASP A 161 17.68 -7.76 1.22
C ASP A 161 17.47 -8.66 -0.02
N PRO A 162 17.97 -8.24 -1.20
CA PRO A 162 17.81 -9.00 -2.43
C PRO A 162 18.48 -10.38 -2.37
N ARG A 163 17.89 -11.37 -3.06
CA ARG A 163 18.40 -12.72 -3.16
C ARG A 163 18.44 -13.18 -4.62
N ALA A 164 19.23 -14.18 -4.91
CA ALA A 164 19.26 -14.81 -6.22
C ALA A 164 17.85 -15.18 -6.67
N TYR A 165 17.59 -15.06 -7.97
CA TYR A 165 16.33 -15.38 -8.64
C TYR A 165 15.16 -14.39 -8.44
N TRP A 166 15.30 -13.34 -7.63
CA TRP A 166 14.25 -12.35 -7.37
C TRP A 166 14.29 -11.11 -8.28
N GLY A 167 15.30 -10.99 -9.11
CA GLY A 167 15.59 -9.96 -10.12
C GLY A 167 14.64 -8.76 -10.15
N ALA A 168 13.72 -8.74 -11.11
CA ALA A 168 12.81 -7.62 -11.33
C ALA A 168 11.93 -7.30 -10.11
N TYR A 169 11.47 -8.33 -9.38
CA TYR A 169 10.65 -8.11 -8.19
C TYR A 169 11.43 -7.37 -7.09
N ALA A 170 12.62 -7.86 -6.76
CA ALA A 170 13.47 -7.22 -5.76
C ALA A 170 13.84 -5.78 -6.16
N ALA A 171 14.23 -5.56 -7.43
CA ALA A 171 14.53 -4.23 -7.97
C ALA A 171 13.31 -3.30 -7.86
N SER A 172 12.11 -3.78 -8.19
CA SER A 172 10.88 -2.98 -8.09
C SER A 172 10.56 -2.58 -6.66
N LYS A 173 10.75 -3.48 -5.69
CA LYS A 173 10.49 -3.22 -4.26
C LYS A 173 11.56 -2.34 -3.62
N ALA A 174 12.83 -2.44 -4.07
CA ALA A 174 13.89 -1.52 -3.69
C ALA A 174 13.61 -0.10 -4.21
N GLY A 175 13.20 0.02 -5.49
CA GLY A 175 12.77 1.29 -6.07
C GLY A 175 11.56 1.89 -5.35
N LEU A 176 10.60 1.06 -4.95
CA LEU A 176 9.44 1.52 -4.18
C LEU A 176 9.83 2.02 -2.77
N ALA A 177 10.82 1.40 -2.14
CA ALA A 177 11.38 1.89 -0.87
C ALA A 177 12.08 3.25 -1.05
N ALA A 178 12.87 3.40 -2.13
CA ALA A 178 13.51 4.67 -2.48
C ALA A 178 12.46 5.77 -2.75
N LEU A 179 11.38 5.46 -3.51
CA LEU A 179 10.28 6.40 -3.75
C LEU A 179 9.63 6.86 -2.43
N ALA A 180 9.35 5.93 -1.51
CA ALA A 180 8.79 6.29 -0.20
C ALA A 180 9.71 7.23 0.58
N THR A 181 11.02 6.97 0.56
CA THR A 181 12.04 7.83 1.20
C THR A 181 12.08 9.22 0.55
N THR A 182 12.08 9.29 -0.78
CA THR A 182 12.08 10.57 -1.52
C THR A 182 10.83 11.39 -1.17
N LEU A 183 9.65 10.78 -1.17
CA LEU A 183 8.42 11.49 -0.80
C LEU A 183 8.41 11.94 0.67
N ALA A 184 9.02 11.16 1.57
CA ALA A 184 9.16 11.56 2.97
C ALA A 184 10.00 12.83 3.12
N ASP A 185 11.06 12.93 2.35
CA ASP A 185 11.96 14.09 2.31
C ASP A 185 11.27 15.32 1.65
N GLU A 186 10.64 15.12 0.49
CA GLU A 186 9.88 16.17 -0.22
C GLU A 186 8.69 16.73 0.58
N TRP A 187 8.10 15.90 1.45
CA TRP A 187 6.94 16.29 2.26
C TRP A 187 7.30 16.70 3.68
N GLU A 188 8.58 16.80 3.98
CA GLU A 188 9.05 17.39 5.24
C GLU A 188 8.45 18.80 5.41
N GLY A 189 7.82 19.04 6.55
CA GLY A 189 7.11 20.28 6.83
C GLY A 189 5.68 20.38 6.30
N ARG A 190 5.18 19.43 5.52
CA ARG A 190 3.76 19.37 5.12
C ARG A 190 2.94 18.67 6.22
N ALA A 191 2.47 19.42 7.19
CA ALA A 191 1.79 18.89 8.38
C ALA A 191 0.52 18.05 8.09
N ASN A 192 -0.05 18.18 6.89
CA ASN A 192 -1.25 17.45 6.47
C ASN A 192 -0.98 16.29 5.50
N LEU A 193 0.27 15.98 5.18
CA LEU A 193 0.63 14.84 4.35
C LEU A 193 1.54 13.89 5.12
N ARG A 194 1.26 12.61 4.98
CA ARG A 194 2.04 11.53 5.57
C ARG A 194 2.41 10.48 4.54
N VAL A 195 3.60 9.95 4.68
CA VAL A 195 4.03 8.78 3.93
C VAL A 195 4.58 7.74 4.90
N SER A 196 4.13 6.50 4.70
CA SER A 196 4.61 5.34 5.48
C SER A 196 4.92 4.19 4.54
N ALA A 197 5.88 3.37 4.91
CA ALA A 197 6.26 2.18 4.16
C ALA A 197 6.20 0.96 5.09
N VAL A 198 5.41 -0.05 4.72
CA VAL A 198 5.21 -1.26 5.51
C VAL A 198 5.92 -2.43 4.85
N VAL A 199 6.77 -3.13 5.60
CA VAL A 199 7.37 -4.42 5.23
C VAL A 199 6.54 -5.52 5.90
N PRO A 200 5.65 -6.23 5.15
CA PRO A 200 4.70 -7.19 5.74
C PRO A 200 5.39 -8.40 6.39
N GLY A 201 6.55 -8.80 5.86
CA GLY A 201 7.19 -10.06 6.21
C GLY A 201 6.40 -11.28 5.68
N PRO A 202 6.67 -12.47 6.24
CA PRO A 202 5.94 -13.69 5.90
C PRO A 202 4.48 -13.61 6.38
N VAL A 203 3.53 -13.60 5.41
CA VAL A 203 2.09 -13.53 5.66
C VAL A 203 1.38 -14.50 4.71
N ARG A 204 0.37 -15.19 5.16
CA ARG A 204 -0.41 -16.19 4.43
C ARG A 204 -1.23 -15.57 3.30
N THR A 205 -0.58 -15.19 2.21
CA THR A 205 -1.19 -14.60 1.01
C THR A 205 -0.98 -15.48 -0.22
N PRO A 206 -1.79 -15.32 -1.28
CA PRO A 206 -1.55 -16.01 -2.56
C PRO A 206 -0.14 -15.75 -3.13
N LEU A 207 0.41 -14.54 -2.95
CA LEU A 207 1.77 -14.21 -3.38
C LEU A 207 2.82 -15.06 -2.63
N ARG A 208 2.66 -15.22 -1.30
CA ARG A 208 3.57 -16.05 -0.49
C ARG A 208 3.54 -17.51 -0.92
N MET A 209 2.36 -18.02 -1.29
CA MET A 209 2.23 -19.40 -1.77
C MET A 209 2.98 -19.65 -3.08
N LEU A 210 3.04 -18.64 -3.96
CA LEU A 210 3.79 -18.73 -5.22
C LEU A 210 5.30 -18.68 -5.00
N THR A 211 5.76 -17.91 -4.00
CA THR A 211 7.19 -17.71 -3.73
C THR A 211 7.80 -18.78 -2.84
N HIS A 212 7.01 -19.41 -1.96
CA HIS A 212 7.43 -20.40 -0.99
C HIS A 212 6.46 -21.58 -0.97
N PRO A 213 6.38 -22.39 -2.06
CA PRO A 213 5.35 -23.42 -2.18
C PRO A 213 5.47 -24.56 -1.15
N GLY A 214 6.66 -24.77 -0.60
CA GLY A 214 6.91 -25.81 0.45
C GLY A 214 6.79 -25.32 1.88
N GLU A 215 6.40 -24.03 2.09
CA GLU A 215 6.29 -23.46 3.43
C GLU A 215 4.98 -23.90 4.13
N ASP A 216 5.08 -24.25 5.40
CA ASP A 216 3.88 -24.55 6.20
C ASP A 216 3.06 -23.28 6.41
N ARG A 217 1.89 -23.25 5.80
CA ARG A 217 0.98 -22.11 5.84
C ARG A 217 0.35 -21.89 7.22
N SER A 218 0.25 -22.95 8.03
CA SER A 218 -0.36 -22.84 9.36
C SER A 218 0.53 -22.04 10.32
N SER A 219 1.84 -22.00 10.07
CA SER A 219 2.80 -21.21 10.84
C SER A 219 2.79 -19.72 10.51
N LEU A 220 2.15 -19.32 9.41
CA LEU A 220 2.12 -17.93 8.96
C LEU A 220 0.93 -17.17 9.52
N PRO A 221 1.12 -15.93 9.98
CA PRO A 221 0.01 -15.07 10.34
C PRO A 221 -0.92 -14.84 9.13
N PRO A 222 -2.24 -14.80 9.35
CA PRO A 222 -3.18 -14.43 8.29
C PRO A 222 -3.02 -12.94 7.94
N PRO A 223 -3.41 -12.50 6.73
CA PRO A 223 -3.27 -11.09 6.34
C PRO A 223 -4.09 -10.14 7.22
N GLU A 224 -5.16 -10.61 7.83
CA GLU A 224 -5.98 -9.89 8.80
C GLU A 224 -5.17 -9.42 10.02
N ALA A 225 -4.12 -10.14 10.40
CA ALA A 225 -3.23 -9.76 11.48
C ALA A 225 -2.51 -8.43 11.24
N LEU A 226 -2.29 -8.05 9.96
CA LEU A 226 -1.66 -6.78 9.60
C LEU A 226 -2.65 -5.61 9.52
N VAL A 227 -3.95 -5.87 9.44
CA VAL A 227 -4.98 -4.85 9.26
C VAL A 227 -4.91 -3.75 10.33
N PRO A 228 -4.75 -4.04 11.64
CA PRO A 228 -4.66 -3.00 12.67
C PRO A 228 -3.52 -2.00 12.41
N LEU A 229 -2.37 -2.44 11.90
CA LEU A 229 -1.26 -1.57 11.54
C LEU A 229 -1.64 -0.57 10.43
N TYR A 230 -2.25 -1.07 9.35
CA TYR A 230 -2.68 -0.20 8.25
C TYR A 230 -3.77 0.77 8.68
N LEU A 231 -4.73 0.32 9.49
CA LEU A 231 -5.76 1.19 10.05
C LEU A 231 -5.16 2.29 10.92
N HIS A 232 -4.18 1.95 11.77
CA HIS A 232 -3.45 2.93 12.57
C HIS A 232 -2.77 3.99 11.68
N LEU A 233 -2.07 3.57 10.63
CA LEU A 233 -1.41 4.48 9.69
C LEU A 233 -2.39 5.33 8.85
N LEU A 234 -3.62 4.87 8.67
CA LEU A 234 -4.69 5.62 8.02
C LEU A 234 -5.41 6.56 8.99
N GLY A 235 -5.36 6.30 10.28
CA GLY A 235 -6.04 7.11 11.29
C GLY A 235 -5.29 8.39 11.65
N ALA A 236 -6.02 9.39 12.15
CA ALA A 236 -5.45 10.68 12.53
C ALA A 236 -4.44 10.59 13.68
N GLN A 237 -4.51 9.55 14.50
CA GLN A 237 -3.61 9.33 15.65
C GLN A 237 -2.17 9.04 15.23
N SER A 238 -1.94 8.54 14.01
CA SER A 238 -0.58 8.31 13.48
C SER A 238 0.05 9.55 12.84
N LYS A 239 -0.54 10.73 13.02
CA LYS A 239 -0.10 11.97 12.38
C LYS A 239 1.35 12.35 12.74
N ALA A 240 1.79 12.00 13.94
CA ALA A 240 3.18 12.19 14.38
C ALA A 240 4.17 11.13 13.86
N GLU A 241 3.69 10.10 13.17
CA GLU A 241 4.48 8.94 12.71
C GLU A 241 4.71 8.97 11.19
N SER A 242 4.72 10.15 10.59
CA SER A 242 5.06 10.31 9.17
C SER A 242 6.53 9.93 8.91
N ALA A 243 6.83 9.58 7.66
CA ALA A 243 8.17 9.25 7.20
C ALA A 243 8.81 8.04 7.90
N VAL A 244 8.01 7.00 8.17
CA VAL A 244 8.49 5.78 8.82
C VAL A 244 8.40 4.55 7.91
N ARG A 245 9.42 3.69 8.01
CA ARG A 245 9.37 2.31 7.53
C ARG A 245 9.09 1.38 8.71
N ILE A 246 8.08 0.54 8.57
CA ILE A 246 7.61 -0.32 9.64
C ILE A 246 7.81 -1.78 9.25
N ASP A 247 8.51 -2.53 10.11
CA ASP A 247 8.54 -3.99 10.06
C ASP A 247 7.28 -4.53 10.75
N ALA A 248 6.37 -5.09 9.96
CA ALA A 248 5.09 -5.57 10.49
C ALA A 248 5.23 -6.81 11.38
N GLN A 249 6.28 -7.62 11.20
CA GLN A 249 6.52 -8.79 12.08
C GLN A 249 7.02 -8.35 13.46
N ALA A 250 7.94 -7.39 13.52
CA ALA A 250 8.35 -6.78 14.77
C ALA A 250 7.19 -6.09 15.48
N TRP A 251 6.33 -5.39 14.72
CA TRP A 251 5.12 -4.77 15.25
C TRP A 251 4.14 -5.81 15.82
N LEU A 252 3.89 -6.92 15.13
CA LEU A 252 3.06 -8.03 15.63
C LEU A 252 3.62 -8.65 16.91
N ALA A 253 4.96 -8.70 17.03
CA ALA A 253 5.64 -9.20 18.22
C ALA A 253 5.67 -8.19 19.39
N GLY A 254 5.10 -6.98 19.22
CA GLY A 254 5.15 -5.92 20.24
C GLY A 254 6.55 -5.32 20.43
N GLN A 255 7.44 -5.46 19.43
CA GLN A 255 8.81 -4.94 19.46
C GLN A 255 8.89 -3.57 18.78
N SER A 256 10.03 -2.88 18.93
CA SER A 256 10.29 -1.64 18.18
C SER A 256 10.33 -1.94 16.67
N ALA A 257 9.38 -1.39 15.94
CA ALA A 257 9.09 -1.77 14.57
C ALA A 257 9.36 -0.67 13.54
N SER A 258 9.51 0.58 13.99
CA SER A 258 9.64 1.74 13.11
C SER A 258 11.09 2.18 12.93
N THR A 259 11.44 2.51 11.69
CA THR A 259 12.71 3.14 11.32
C THR A 259 12.38 4.37 10.48
N PRO A 260 13.00 5.55 10.73
CA PRO A 260 12.82 6.72 9.86
C PRO A 260 13.13 6.39 8.39
N LEU A 261 12.33 6.90 7.46
CA LEU A 261 12.59 6.81 6.02
C LEU A 261 13.71 7.77 5.59
N ALA A 262 13.72 8.97 6.18
CA ALA A 262 14.80 9.95 6.01
C ALA A 262 15.45 10.24 7.36
N SER A 263 16.77 10.30 7.41
CA SER A 263 17.53 10.83 8.56
C SER A 263 17.96 12.26 8.23
N SER A 264 17.42 13.24 8.93
CA SER A 264 17.81 14.66 8.79
C SER A 264 19.28 14.92 9.13
N GLU A 265 19.94 14.00 9.84
CA GLU A 265 21.32 14.18 10.34
C GLU A 265 22.43 13.70 9.37
N ALA A 266 22.11 12.93 8.34
CA ALA A 266 23.13 12.32 7.47
C ALA A 266 23.44 13.11 6.18
N ARG A 267 22.71 14.19 5.90
CA ARG A 267 22.92 15.00 4.68
C ARG A 267 23.18 16.43 5.08
N GLY A 268 24.47 16.80 5.15
CA GLY A 268 24.84 18.21 5.07
C GLY A 268 24.11 18.78 3.84
N ARG A 269 23.26 19.77 4.04
CA ARG A 269 22.65 20.52 2.93
C ARG A 269 23.78 21.12 2.10
N PRO A 270 23.73 21.01 0.75
CA PRO A 270 24.66 21.74 -0.11
C PRO A 270 24.52 23.23 0.12
#